data_fa6189b0e126257caa252caf2fa04ffa
#
_entry.id   fa6189b0e126257caa252caf2fa04ffa
#
_cell.length_a   1.000
_cell.length_b   1.000
_cell.length_c   1.000
_cell.angle_alpha   90.00
_cell.angle_beta   90.00
_cell.angle_gamma   90.00
#
_symmetry.space_group_name_H-M   'P 1'
#
loop_
_entity.id
_entity.type
_entity.pdbx_description
1 polymer ?
#
loop_
_entity_poly.entity_id
_entity_poly.type
_entity_poly.pdbx_seq_one_letter_code
_entity_poly.pdbx_strand_id
1 'polypeptide(L)'
;ARDGDQAVQLAERLRPDVVLMDIRMPRVNGIDATRAIRSNAVLADVQVLILTTFDLDEYVYDALSAGAGGFLLKDAEPDEIASAVRVVAAGEALIEPSITRRLIETFVAARPGVPAGAAARGIDQLTDREREILTQVARGLNNDQIGERLFISPATVKTHLARIMAKLDAHDRAQLVVRAYESGLVKPGVM
;
A
#
# COMPACT_ATOMS: atom_id res chain seq x y z
N ALA A 1 -5.67 -22.02 -1.30
CA ALA A 1 -7.08 -21.64 -1.45
C ALA A 1 -7.47 -21.66 -2.92
N ARG A 2 -8.73 -21.97 -3.20
CA ARG A 2 -9.27 -21.97 -4.57
C ARG A 2 -10.14 -20.73 -4.84
N ASP A 3 -10.49 -20.00 -3.79
CA ASP A 3 -11.29 -18.77 -3.81
C ASP A 3 -11.08 -17.95 -2.54
N GLY A 4 -11.67 -16.76 -2.49
CA GLY A 4 -11.51 -15.82 -1.39
C GLY A 4 -12.09 -16.32 -0.05
N ASP A 5 -13.24 -16.99 -0.05
CA ASP A 5 -13.82 -17.53 1.19
C ASP A 5 -12.91 -18.56 1.82
N GLN A 6 -12.38 -19.47 1.02
CA GLN A 6 -11.42 -20.46 1.49
C GLN A 6 -10.10 -19.81 1.95
N ALA A 7 -9.67 -18.72 1.31
CA ALA A 7 -8.49 -17.98 1.72
C ALA A 7 -8.66 -17.38 3.12
N VAL A 8 -9.81 -16.75 3.40
CA VAL A 8 -10.14 -16.21 4.73
C VAL A 8 -10.17 -17.30 5.79
N GLN A 9 -10.89 -18.43 5.53
CA GLN A 9 -10.95 -19.56 6.46
C GLN A 9 -9.57 -20.16 6.76
N LEU A 10 -8.71 -20.27 5.73
CA LEU A 10 -7.34 -20.75 5.91
C LEU A 10 -6.50 -19.76 6.71
N ALA A 11 -6.64 -18.47 6.48
CA ALA A 11 -5.95 -17.43 7.26
C ALA A 11 -6.36 -17.48 8.74
N GLU A 12 -7.66 -17.65 9.05
CA GLU A 12 -8.15 -17.80 10.42
C GLU A 12 -7.58 -19.02 11.12
N ARG A 13 -7.49 -20.14 10.42
CA ARG A 13 -6.99 -21.41 10.97
C ARG A 13 -5.50 -21.44 11.16
N LEU A 14 -4.73 -20.91 10.18
CA LEU A 14 -3.27 -21.04 10.11
C LEU A 14 -2.56 -19.82 10.70
N ARG A 15 -3.20 -18.66 10.73
CA ARG A 15 -2.63 -17.37 11.16
C ARG A 15 -1.22 -17.14 10.61
N PRO A 16 -1.05 -17.15 9.28
CA PRO A 16 0.26 -16.93 8.68
C PRO A 16 0.69 -15.47 8.85
N ASP A 17 2.00 -15.20 8.80
CA ASP A 17 2.51 -13.83 8.79
C ASP A 17 2.09 -13.10 7.51
N VAL A 18 2.09 -13.82 6.35
CA VAL A 18 1.74 -13.26 5.05
C VAL A 18 0.84 -14.21 4.27
N VAL A 19 -0.18 -13.66 3.64
CA VAL A 19 -1.02 -14.33 2.65
C VAL A 19 -0.67 -13.82 1.26
N LEU A 20 -0.23 -14.71 0.36
CA LEU A 20 -0.16 -14.41 -1.06
C LEU A 20 -1.55 -14.53 -1.67
N MET A 21 -2.09 -13.43 -2.19
CA MET A 21 -3.47 -13.34 -2.64
C MET A 21 -3.55 -13.01 -4.13
N ASP A 22 -4.16 -13.89 -4.90
CA ASP A 22 -4.56 -13.56 -6.27
C ASP A 22 -5.84 -12.71 -6.25
N ILE A 23 -5.94 -11.72 -7.13
CA ILE A 23 -7.15 -10.92 -7.28
C ILE A 23 -8.25 -11.71 -7.97
N ARG A 24 -7.92 -12.40 -9.07
CA ARG A 24 -8.92 -13.11 -9.87
C ARG A 24 -9.16 -14.51 -9.34
N MET A 25 -10.13 -14.63 -8.48
CA MET A 25 -10.60 -15.91 -7.97
C MET A 25 -12.12 -16.07 -8.17
N PRO A 26 -12.62 -17.29 -8.32
CA PRO A 26 -14.05 -17.55 -8.45
C PRO A 26 -14.78 -17.22 -7.14
N ARG A 27 -16.07 -16.92 -7.22
CA ARG A 27 -17.00 -16.61 -6.11
C ARG A 27 -16.61 -15.33 -5.37
N VAL A 28 -15.66 -15.38 -4.46
CA VAL A 28 -15.13 -14.22 -3.74
C VAL A 28 -13.74 -13.90 -4.31
N ASN A 29 -13.57 -12.69 -4.81
CA ASN A 29 -12.29 -12.22 -5.36
C ASN A 29 -11.29 -11.89 -4.24
N GLY A 30 -10.03 -11.69 -4.62
CA GLY A 30 -8.95 -11.44 -3.66
C GLY A 30 -9.06 -10.10 -2.93
N ILE A 31 -9.70 -9.10 -3.52
CA ILE A 31 -9.91 -7.78 -2.89
C ILE A 31 -10.89 -7.90 -1.74
N ASP A 32 -12.02 -8.58 -1.97
CA ASP A 32 -13.02 -8.81 -0.93
C ASP A 32 -12.48 -9.72 0.19
N ALA A 33 -11.69 -10.75 -0.17
CA ALA A 33 -10.98 -11.58 0.78
C ALA A 33 -9.96 -10.77 1.60
N THR A 34 -9.20 -9.87 0.97
CA THR A 34 -8.26 -8.96 1.65
C THR A 34 -9.01 -8.08 2.65
N ARG A 35 -10.12 -7.47 2.23
CA ARG A 35 -10.95 -6.64 3.12
C ARG A 35 -11.47 -7.43 4.32
N ALA A 36 -11.92 -8.68 4.11
CA ALA A 36 -12.38 -9.56 5.17
C ALA A 36 -11.24 -9.90 6.15
N ILE A 37 -10.05 -10.23 5.67
CA ILE A 37 -8.87 -10.50 6.51
C ILE A 37 -8.51 -9.26 7.32
N ARG A 38 -8.41 -8.08 6.68
CA ARG A 38 -7.97 -6.85 7.35
C ARG A 38 -8.99 -6.27 8.33
N SER A 39 -10.28 -6.54 8.15
CA SER A 39 -11.33 -6.14 9.09
C SER A 39 -11.52 -7.11 10.26
N ASN A 40 -10.88 -8.28 10.22
CA ASN A 40 -10.98 -9.29 11.28
C ASN A 40 -9.92 -9.05 12.36
N ALA A 41 -10.34 -8.66 13.57
CA ALA A 41 -9.43 -8.39 14.68
C ALA A 41 -8.55 -9.60 15.07
N VAL A 42 -8.98 -10.84 14.79
CA VAL A 42 -8.20 -12.06 15.03
C VAL A 42 -7.03 -12.19 14.05
N LEU A 43 -7.12 -11.52 12.90
CA LEU A 43 -6.13 -11.53 11.81
C LEU A 43 -5.38 -10.19 11.68
N ALA A 44 -5.41 -9.35 12.70
CA ALA A 44 -4.81 -8.00 12.67
C ALA A 44 -3.33 -8.00 12.24
N ASP A 45 -2.59 -9.03 12.65
CA ASP A 45 -1.16 -9.18 12.34
C ASP A 45 -0.89 -9.83 10.99
N VAL A 46 -1.91 -10.43 10.36
CA VAL A 46 -1.76 -11.10 9.06
C VAL A 46 -1.66 -10.07 7.95
N GLN A 47 -0.55 -10.08 7.23
CA GLN A 47 -0.35 -9.21 6.08
C GLN A 47 -0.84 -9.87 4.80
N VAL A 48 -1.27 -9.07 3.84
CA VAL A 48 -1.70 -9.57 2.53
C VAL A 48 -0.82 -8.97 1.44
N LEU A 49 -0.13 -9.83 0.68
CA LEU A 49 0.63 -9.47 -0.52
C LEU A 49 -0.17 -9.92 -1.74
N ILE A 50 -0.62 -8.97 -2.53
CA ILE A 50 -1.36 -9.23 -3.76
C ILE A 50 -0.41 -9.71 -4.85
N LEU A 51 -0.79 -10.79 -5.53
CA LEU A 51 -0.16 -11.25 -6.78
C LEU A 51 -1.15 -11.09 -7.93
N THR A 52 -0.77 -10.36 -8.98
CA THR A 52 -1.67 -10.12 -10.12
C THR A 52 -0.96 -10.24 -11.46
N THR A 53 -1.75 -10.39 -12.52
CA THR A 53 -1.29 -10.26 -13.91
C THR A 53 -1.45 -8.81 -14.40
N PHE A 54 -0.73 -8.43 -15.47
CA PHE A 54 -0.55 -7.05 -15.97
C PHE A 54 -1.82 -6.22 -16.26
N ASP A 55 -3.00 -6.80 -16.36
CA ASP A 55 -4.23 -6.18 -16.93
C ASP A 55 -5.10 -5.40 -15.92
N LEU A 56 -4.58 -4.86 -14.81
CA LEU A 56 -5.42 -4.55 -13.67
C LEU A 56 -5.30 -3.15 -13.07
N ASP A 57 -5.22 -2.11 -13.88
CA ASP A 57 -5.21 -0.72 -13.40
C ASP A 57 -6.43 -0.38 -12.50
N GLU A 58 -7.58 -1.02 -12.73
CA GLU A 58 -8.80 -0.81 -11.92
C GLU A 58 -8.72 -1.42 -10.51
N TYR A 59 -7.96 -2.50 -10.32
CA TYR A 59 -7.98 -3.26 -9.06
C TYR A 59 -6.87 -2.89 -8.08
N VAL A 60 -5.83 -2.18 -8.52
CA VAL A 60 -4.72 -1.83 -7.64
C VAL A 60 -5.19 -0.89 -6.52
N TYR A 61 -5.99 0.12 -6.88
CA TYR A 61 -6.57 1.05 -5.91
C TYR A 61 -7.48 0.34 -4.91
N ASP A 62 -8.36 -0.55 -5.41
CA ASP A 62 -9.32 -1.27 -4.57
C ASP A 62 -8.61 -2.24 -3.62
N ALA A 63 -7.55 -2.92 -4.08
CA ALA A 63 -6.74 -3.82 -3.26
C ALA A 63 -6.01 -3.08 -2.13
N LEU A 64 -5.42 -1.92 -2.43
CA LEU A 64 -4.75 -1.09 -1.43
C LEU A 64 -5.76 -0.47 -0.46
N SER A 65 -6.91 -0.02 -0.95
CA SER A 65 -8.01 0.47 -0.11
C SER A 65 -8.60 -0.63 0.77
N ALA A 66 -8.52 -1.90 0.35
CA ALA A 66 -8.89 -3.06 1.16
C ALA A 66 -7.84 -3.40 2.24
N GLY A 67 -6.67 -2.75 2.25
CA GLY A 67 -5.62 -2.91 3.24
C GLY A 67 -4.54 -3.93 2.84
N ALA A 68 -4.29 -4.15 1.54
CA ALA A 68 -3.16 -4.95 1.10
C ALA A 68 -1.84 -4.29 1.52
N GLY A 69 -0.96 -5.04 2.17
CA GLY A 69 0.37 -4.59 2.61
C GLY A 69 1.40 -4.51 1.49
N GLY A 70 1.10 -5.10 0.33
CA GLY A 70 1.97 -5.07 -0.83
C GLY A 70 1.30 -5.56 -2.09
N PHE A 71 1.98 -5.30 -3.22
CA PHE A 71 1.51 -5.64 -4.54
C PHE A 71 2.67 -6.05 -5.44
N LEU A 72 2.55 -7.20 -6.10
CA LEU A 72 3.58 -7.76 -6.97
C LEU A 72 2.94 -8.37 -8.22
N LEU A 73 3.69 -8.38 -9.31
CA LEU A 73 3.26 -9.05 -10.53
C LEU A 73 3.51 -10.55 -10.46
N LYS A 74 2.68 -11.36 -11.11
CA LYS A 74 2.82 -12.83 -11.15
C LYS A 74 4.01 -13.31 -11.96
N ASP A 75 4.57 -12.47 -12.81
CA ASP A 75 5.77 -12.71 -13.60
C ASP A 75 7.07 -12.29 -12.88
N ALA A 76 6.96 -11.81 -11.64
CA ALA A 76 8.13 -11.54 -10.81
C ALA A 76 8.93 -12.81 -10.55
N GLU A 77 10.26 -12.67 -10.53
CA GLU A 77 11.16 -13.79 -10.25
C GLU A 77 10.94 -14.36 -8.83
N PRO A 78 11.16 -15.67 -8.62
CA PRO A 78 10.95 -16.30 -7.32
C PRO A 78 11.68 -15.62 -6.15
N ASP A 79 12.88 -15.09 -6.41
CA ASP A 79 13.68 -14.37 -5.41
C ASP A 79 13.07 -13.01 -5.07
N GLU A 80 12.43 -12.35 -6.02
CA GLU A 80 11.68 -11.10 -5.79
C GLU A 80 10.44 -11.36 -4.95
N ILE A 81 9.69 -12.43 -5.24
CA ILE A 81 8.53 -12.84 -4.43
C ILE A 81 8.98 -13.15 -3.00
N ALA A 82 10.07 -13.91 -2.83
CA ALA A 82 10.59 -14.23 -1.51
C ALA A 82 11.07 -12.99 -0.73
N SER A 83 11.66 -12.02 -1.42
CA SER A 83 12.06 -10.73 -0.85
C SER A 83 10.84 -9.91 -0.44
N ALA A 84 9.83 -9.82 -1.32
CA ALA A 84 8.57 -9.13 -1.07
C ALA A 84 7.84 -9.69 0.17
N VAL A 85 7.78 -11.01 0.30
CA VAL A 85 7.19 -11.67 1.49
C VAL A 85 7.90 -11.25 2.76
N ARG A 86 9.24 -11.19 2.77
CA ARG A 86 10.00 -10.78 3.97
C ARG A 86 9.73 -9.31 4.34
N VAL A 87 9.68 -8.42 3.35
CA VAL A 87 9.40 -6.99 3.53
C VAL A 87 8.00 -6.80 4.12
N VAL A 88 6.99 -7.46 3.53
CA VAL A 88 5.61 -7.37 3.98
C VAL A 88 5.42 -8.02 5.36
N ALA A 89 6.08 -9.15 5.64
CA ALA A 89 6.07 -9.78 6.96
C ALA A 89 6.67 -8.88 8.05
N ALA A 90 7.63 -8.03 7.72
CA ALA A 90 8.19 -7.03 8.63
C ALA A 90 7.26 -5.82 8.86
N GLY A 91 6.05 -5.82 8.27
CA GLY A 91 5.10 -4.71 8.34
C GLY A 91 5.51 -3.52 7.46
N GLU A 92 6.41 -3.72 6.52
CA GLU A 92 6.78 -2.73 5.52
C GLU A 92 5.92 -2.94 4.27
N ALA A 93 5.34 -1.88 3.74
CA ALA A 93 4.58 -1.99 2.51
C ALA A 93 5.52 -2.00 1.29
N LEU A 94 5.30 -2.95 0.41
CA LEU A 94 6.01 -3.05 -0.86
C LEU A 94 5.05 -2.74 -2.02
N ILE A 95 5.23 -1.58 -2.63
CA ILE A 95 4.56 -1.25 -3.90
C ILE A 95 5.66 -0.98 -4.91
N GLU A 96 5.68 -1.75 -5.97
CA GLU A 96 6.62 -1.55 -7.07
C GLU A 96 6.45 -0.15 -7.68
N PRO A 97 7.53 0.57 -8.04
CA PRO A 97 7.45 1.94 -8.58
C PRO A 97 6.59 2.06 -9.85
N SER A 98 6.55 1.02 -10.67
CA SER A 98 5.69 0.92 -11.86
C SER A 98 4.21 0.95 -11.47
N ILE A 99 3.84 0.21 -10.44
CA ILE A 99 2.47 0.14 -9.90
C ILE A 99 2.09 1.45 -9.22
N THR A 100 3.02 2.07 -8.47
CA THR A 100 2.79 3.38 -7.86
C THR A 100 2.48 4.44 -8.93
N ARG A 101 3.21 4.46 -10.04
CA ARG A 101 2.97 5.40 -11.15
C ARG A 101 1.59 5.18 -11.78
N ARG A 102 1.20 3.94 -12.04
CA ARG A 102 -0.10 3.58 -12.61
C ARG A 102 -1.26 3.92 -11.68
N LEU A 103 -1.11 3.68 -10.37
CA LEU A 103 -2.08 4.13 -9.37
C LEU A 103 -2.35 5.63 -9.48
N ILE A 104 -1.28 6.41 -9.65
CA ILE A 104 -1.35 7.85 -9.79
C ILE A 104 -2.11 8.23 -11.07
N GLU A 105 -1.80 7.61 -12.19
CA GLU A 105 -2.43 7.89 -13.49
C GLU A 105 -3.93 7.55 -13.45
N THR A 106 -4.30 6.40 -12.89
CA THR A 106 -5.69 5.96 -12.74
C THR A 106 -6.48 6.86 -11.79
N PHE A 107 -5.87 7.26 -10.67
CA PHE A 107 -6.52 8.15 -9.70
C PHE A 107 -6.81 9.53 -10.27
N VAL A 108 -5.89 10.05 -11.08
CA VAL A 108 -6.05 11.36 -11.75
C VAL A 108 -7.11 11.30 -12.85
N ALA A 109 -7.17 10.18 -13.60
CA ALA A 109 -8.17 10.01 -14.66
C ALA A 109 -9.59 9.79 -14.10
N ALA A 110 -9.72 9.14 -12.94
CA ALA A 110 -11.02 8.78 -12.35
C ALA A 110 -11.74 9.92 -11.62
N ARG A 111 -11.06 11.04 -11.31
CA ARG A 111 -11.66 12.16 -10.56
C ARG A 111 -11.29 13.54 -11.10
N PRO A 112 -11.82 13.95 -12.27
CA PRO A 112 -11.80 15.35 -12.64
C PRO A 112 -12.77 16.11 -11.72
N GLY A 113 -12.26 16.80 -10.68
CA GLY A 113 -13.02 17.79 -9.95
C GLY A 113 -13.42 17.48 -8.50
N VAL A 114 -12.72 16.62 -7.75
CA VAL A 114 -12.90 16.56 -6.30
C VAL A 114 -12.27 17.82 -5.69
N PRO A 115 -13.04 18.65 -4.95
CA PRO A 115 -12.47 19.81 -4.26
C PRO A 115 -11.41 19.34 -3.26
N ALA A 116 -10.25 19.93 -3.28
CA ALA A 116 -9.10 19.66 -2.40
C ALA A 116 -9.40 19.78 -0.87
N GLY A 117 -10.64 20.06 -0.51
CA GLY A 117 -11.02 20.41 0.86
C GLY A 117 -11.37 19.23 1.79
N ALA A 118 -11.73 18.05 1.27
CA ALA A 118 -12.09 16.91 2.13
C ALA A 118 -10.88 16.00 2.45
N ALA A 119 -9.92 15.93 1.54
CA ALA A 119 -8.71 15.13 1.68
C ALA A 119 -7.55 15.84 2.39
N ALA A 120 -7.64 17.17 2.57
CA ALA A 120 -6.63 17.97 3.27
C ALA A 120 -6.61 17.74 4.80
N ARG A 121 -7.59 17.01 5.35
CA ARG A 121 -7.63 16.74 6.79
C ARG A 121 -6.44 15.88 7.22
N GLY A 122 -5.57 16.49 8.00
CA GLY A 122 -4.40 15.83 8.59
C GLY A 122 -3.06 16.24 7.99
N ILE A 123 -2.97 16.66 6.72
CA ILE A 123 -1.71 17.14 6.13
C ILE A 123 -1.18 18.38 6.87
N ASP A 124 -2.08 19.25 7.34
CA ASP A 124 -1.71 20.44 8.12
C ASP A 124 -1.10 20.10 9.49
N GLN A 125 -1.34 18.88 10.00
CA GLN A 125 -0.76 18.36 11.25
C GLN A 125 0.66 17.82 11.07
N LEU A 126 1.11 17.64 9.82
CA LEU A 126 2.45 17.16 9.54
C LEU A 126 3.45 18.31 9.68
N THR A 127 4.59 18.02 10.31
CA THR A 127 5.75 18.91 10.30
C THR A 127 6.33 18.98 8.88
N ASP A 128 7.16 19.99 8.59
CA ASP A 128 7.81 20.13 7.28
C ASP A 128 8.61 18.87 6.94
N ARG A 129 9.30 18.28 7.92
CA ARG A 129 10.07 17.04 7.73
C ARG A 129 9.19 15.84 7.41
N GLU A 130 8.04 15.72 8.03
CA GLU A 130 7.07 14.66 7.73
C GLU A 130 6.46 14.85 6.34
N ARG A 131 6.21 16.08 5.90
CA ARG A 131 5.75 16.38 4.54
C ARG A 131 6.81 16.03 3.49
N GLU A 132 8.08 16.35 3.75
CA GLU A 132 9.18 15.95 2.87
C GLU A 132 9.24 14.43 2.71
N ILE A 133 9.19 13.68 3.81
CA ILE A 133 9.22 12.23 3.80
C ILE A 133 8.01 11.67 3.07
N LEU A 134 6.80 12.15 3.38
CA LEU A 134 5.57 11.74 2.71
C LEU A 134 5.63 12.00 1.20
N THR A 135 6.23 13.10 0.78
CA THR A 135 6.45 13.42 -0.64
C THR A 135 7.36 12.38 -1.31
N GLN A 136 8.41 11.91 -0.64
CA GLN A 136 9.28 10.86 -1.21
C GLN A 136 8.58 9.50 -1.23
N VAL A 137 7.77 9.19 -0.22
CA VAL A 137 6.91 7.99 -0.19
C VAL A 137 5.97 7.98 -1.39
N ALA A 138 5.29 9.09 -1.65
CA ALA A 138 4.37 9.24 -2.78
C ALA A 138 5.08 9.15 -4.15
N ARG A 139 6.39 9.38 -4.20
CA ARG A 139 7.23 9.17 -5.39
C ARG A 139 7.72 7.72 -5.53
N GLY A 140 7.33 6.82 -4.63
CA GLY A 140 7.67 5.40 -4.68
C GLY A 140 9.03 5.03 -4.10
N LEU A 141 9.78 5.96 -3.45
CA LEU A 141 11.07 5.66 -2.86
C LEU A 141 10.91 4.75 -1.63
N ASN A 142 11.79 3.75 -1.47
CA ASN A 142 11.86 2.94 -0.25
C ASN A 142 12.58 3.69 0.89
N ASN A 143 12.66 3.07 2.08
CA ASN A 143 13.22 3.75 3.26
C ASN A 143 14.71 4.06 3.12
N ASP A 144 15.48 3.20 2.44
CA ASP A 144 16.91 3.42 2.19
C ASP A 144 17.11 4.61 1.24
N GLN A 145 16.38 4.64 0.13
CA GLN A 145 16.41 5.73 -0.85
C GLN A 145 15.96 7.07 -0.24
N ILE A 146 14.94 7.04 0.62
CA ILE A 146 14.50 8.24 1.36
C ILE A 146 15.60 8.69 2.32
N GLY A 147 16.21 7.74 3.03
CA GLY A 147 17.31 7.99 3.94
C GLY A 147 18.50 8.66 3.27
N GLU A 148 18.94 8.12 2.14
CA GLU A 148 20.00 8.68 1.31
C GLU A 148 19.66 10.10 0.85
N ARG A 149 18.45 10.28 0.30
CA ARG A 149 18.01 11.56 -0.26
C ARG A 149 17.86 12.66 0.78
N LEU A 150 17.44 12.30 1.98
CA LEU A 150 17.17 13.25 3.07
C LEU A 150 18.27 13.29 4.13
N PHE A 151 19.37 12.54 3.93
CA PHE A 151 20.52 12.45 4.84
C PHE A 151 20.13 12.01 6.26
N ILE A 152 19.28 10.98 6.36
CA ILE A 152 18.86 10.34 7.63
C ILE A 152 18.94 8.83 7.52
N SER A 153 19.01 8.14 8.66
CA SER A 153 19.03 6.69 8.65
C SER A 153 17.66 6.09 8.22
N PRO A 154 17.62 4.91 7.59
CA PRO A 154 16.37 4.19 7.30
C PRO A 154 15.50 3.97 8.53
N ALA A 155 16.12 3.74 9.70
CA ALA A 155 15.42 3.62 10.97
C ALA A 155 14.73 4.93 11.37
N THR A 156 15.35 6.07 11.10
CA THR A 156 14.75 7.40 11.31
C THR A 156 13.56 7.61 10.36
N VAL A 157 13.69 7.20 9.09
CA VAL A 157 12.58 7.23 8.12
C VAL A 157 11.40 6.40 8.64
N LYS A 158 11.64 5.16 9.11
CA LYS A 158 10.61 4.28 9.69
C LYS A 158 9.87 4.94 10.86
N THR A 159 10.62 5.62 11.75
CA THR A 159 10.04 6.35 12.88
C THR A 159 9.12 7.50 12.43
N HIS A 160 9.55 8.26 11.42
CA HIS A 160 8.70 9.32 10.84
C HIS A 160 7.47 8.74 10.17
N LEU A 161 7.59 7.65 9.41
CA LEU A 161 6.45 7.00 8.76
C LEU A 161 5.40 6.55 9.77
N ALA A 162 5.79 5.95 10.89
CA ALA A 162 4.86 5.57 11.95
C ALA A 162 4.08 6.78 12.50
N ARG A 163 4.76 7.92 12.69
CA ARG A 163 4.12 9.15 13.14
C ARG A 163 3.18 9.75 12.09
N ILE A 164 3.58 9.72 10.82
CA ILE A 164 2.75 10.19 9.69
C ILE A 164 1.50 9.32 9.59
N MET A 165 1.64 8.00 9.65
CA MET A 165 0.52 7.06 9.63
C MET A 165 -0.47 7.36 10.76
N ALA A 166 0.00 7.55 11.98
CA ALA A 166 -0.86 7.89 13.12
C ALA A 166 -1.58 9.25 12.94
N LYS A 167 -0.93 10.26 12.36
CA LYS A 167 -1.53 11.58 12.13
C LYS A 167 -2.55 11.59 10.99
N LEU A 168 -2.34 10.75 9.96
CA LEU A 168 -3.20 10.69 8.78
C LEU A 168 -4.26 9.60 8.87
N ASP A 169 -4.31 8.86 9.98
CA ASP A 169 -5.17 7.67 10.16
C ASP A 169 -4.98 6.68 9.00
N ALA A 170 -3.71 6.41 8.68
CA ALA A 170 -3.29 5.49 7.64
C ALA A 170 -2.69 4.24 8.29
N HIS A 171 -3.12 3.08 7.82
CA HIS A 171 -2.71 1.80 8.40
C HIS A 171 -1.50 1.17 7.69
N ASP A 172 -1.16 1.69 6.52
CA ASP A 172 -0.05 1.21 5.70
C ASP A 172 0.54 2.31 4.81
N ARG A 173 1.65 1.98 4.15
CA ARG A 173 2.37 2.88 3.24
C ARG A 173 1.55 3.26 2.01
N ALA A 174 0.71 2.34 1.52
CA ALA A 174 -0.11 2.57 0.35
C ALA A 174 -1.15 3.66 0.62
N GLN A 175 -1.78 3.62 1.79
CA GLN A 175 -2.69 4.67 2.22
C GLN A 175 -1.98 6.02 2.35
N LEU A 176 -0.71 6.05 2.76
CA LEU A 176 0.07 7.29 2.77
C LEU A 176 0.24 7.86 1.36
N VAL A 177 0.51 7.01 0.36
CA VAL A 177 0.58 7.43 -1.05
C VAL A 177 -0.76 8.04 -1.47
N VAL A 178 -1.86 7.33 -1.24
CA VAL A 178 -3.22 7.83 -1.57
C VAL A 178 -3.47 9.19 -0.91
N ARG A 179 -3.21 9.33 0.41
CA ARG A 179 -3.41 10.60 1.14
C ARG A 179 -2.57 11.75 0.59
N ALA A 180 -1.32 11.48 0.18
CA ALA A 180 -0.44 12.50 -0.39
C ALA A 180 -0.98 13.07 -1.71
N TYR A 181 -1.58 12.22 -2.56
CA TYR A 181 -2.19 12.63 -3.82
C TYR A 181 -3.57 13.28 -3.61
N GLU A 182 -4.42 12.71 -2.77
CA GLU A 182 -5.75 13.27 -2.44
C GLU A 182 -5.64 14.68 -1.86
N SER A 183 -4.62 14.92 -1.03
CA SER A 183 -4.38 16.23 -0.43
C SER A 183 -3.76 17.26 -1.38
N GLY A 184 -3.29 16.84 -2.56
CA GLY A 184 -2.56 17.69 -3.48
C GLY A 184 -1.12 18.02 -3.04
N LEU A 185 -0.58 17.34 -2.01
CA LEU A 185 0.82 17.46 -1.58
C LEU A 185 1.77 17.06 -2.71
N VAL A 186 1.38 16.07 -3.50
CA VAL A 186 2.07 15.62 -4.71
C VAL A 186 1.11 15.71 -5.88
N LYS A 187 1.61 16.23 -7.01
CA LYS A 187 0.85 16.26 -8.26
C LYS A 187 1.44 15.25 -9.24
N PRO A 188 0.61 14.52 -9.99
CA PRO A 188 1.08 13.62 -11.04
C PRO A 188 1.84 14.39 -12.13
N GLY A 189 2.92 13.82 -12.64
CA GLY A 189 3.65 14.36 -13.78
C GLY A 189 4.64 15.48 -13.50
N VAL A 190 4.84 15.91 -12.27
CA VAL A 190 5.93 16.86 -11.91
C VAL A 190 7.05 16.05 -11.25
N MET A 191 8.08 15.72 -12.06
CA MET A 191 9.37 15.24 -11.54
C MET A 191 10.27 16.39 -11.17
#